data_536c97c06abc888b2af2627b5cdb4688
#
_entry.id   536c97c06abc888b2af2627b5cdb4688
#
_cell.length_a   1.000
_cell.length_b   1.000
_cell.length_c   1.000
_cell.angle_alpha   90.00
_cell.angle_beta   90.00
_cell.angle_gamma   90.00
#
_symmetry.space_group_name_H-M   'P 1'
#
loop_
_entity.id
_entity.type
_entity.pdbx_description
1 polymer ?
#
loop_
_entity_poly.entity_id
_entity_poly.type
_entity_poly.pdbx_seq_one_letter_code
_entity_poly.pdbx_strand_id
1 'polypeptide(L)'
;MNRPSLRRHAPHATLHAALTAVTAVAVAIGTVLASGPPSAAEPGRTPVVTWAASTDRLSTAGAAPERTYRLVVRTSAGGSGLRVRLSNAFGTQPVTFGRAYAGLRATGAALVPGTNRPLSFAGSPSVTVPPGGSVYSDPLPGTVRPQSDLAVSLYVRSAGGAATGHKMALQTSYIAPVGNHAADDSAAPYTQKITSWFYLDAVTVGARRGTGAVATLGDSITDGAISTRDTNRRWPDFLARRLDADPGSRVKGVANEGISGNKVLKDGSGESALKRLDRDVLSQHGVRTMVLLEGVNDIKAVPAPTAAELIAGYRQIVDRSHAAGVCVVGATVMPYEGWREWTPAGEAVRQEVNAFIRDSGAFDAVVDFDKAVMDPAAPTRILPAYDSGDHLHPNDLGMRTMADTVDLKSLRCSRR
;
A
#
# COMPACT_ATOMS: atom_id res chain seq x y z
N MET A 1 -68.64 -42.20 39.18
CA MET A 1 -69.48 -43.43 38.94
C MET A 1 -68.90 -44.18 37.75
N ASN A 2 -68.50 -45.39 38.03
CA ASN A 2 -68.33 -46.58 37.18
C ASN A 2 -67.54 -46.56 35.86
N ARG A 3 -66.43 -47.27 35.93
CA ARG A 3 -65.84 -48.17 34.92
C ARG A 3 -66.86 -49.18 34.42
N PRO A 4 -66.63 -50.03 33.34
CA PRO A 4 -65.40 -50.81 33.04
C PRO A 4 -65.13 -50.98 31.53
N SER A 5 -63.86 -51.20 31.12
CA SER A 5 -63.10 -52.43 30.79
C SER A 5 -63.63 -53.33 29.70
N LEU A 6 -62.78 -53.70 28.70
CA LEU A 6 -62.36 -55.05 28.33
C LEU A 6 -61.55 -55.06 27.04
N ARG A 7 -60.28 -55.42 27.12
CA ARG A 7 -59.46 -56.44 26.46
C ARG A 7 -59.99 -57.11 25.16
N ARG A 8 -59.12 -57.17 24.13
CA ARG A 8 -58.45 -58.44 23.68
C ARG A 8 -57.63 -58.31 22.42
N HIS A 9 -56.37 -58.75 22.48
CA HIS A 9 -55.52 -59.57 21.66
C HIS A 9 -55.10 -59.16 20.26
N ALA A 10 -53.78 -59.25 20.11
CA ALA A 10 -52.94 -59.22 18.88
C ALA A 10 -53.19 -60.46 17.95
N PRO A 11 -52.62 -60.47 16.73
CA PRO A 11 -51.24 -60.93 16.61
C PRO A 11 -50.40 -60.23 15.55
N HIS A 12 -49.13 -60.57 15.60
CA HIS A 12 -47.96 -60.13 14.88
C HIS A 12 -48.08 -60.24 13.35
N ALA A 13 -47.53 -59.26 12.64
CA ALA A 13 -46.90 -59.45 11.35
C ALA A 13 -45.70 -58.48 11.22
N THR A 14 -44.53 -59.06 11.22
CA THR A 14 -43.25 -58.44 10.91
C THR A 14 -43.19 -58.06 9.45
N LEU A 15 -43.04 -56.80 9.17
CA LEU A 15 -42.61 -56.33 7.83
C LEU A 15 -41.28 -55.53 7.99
N HIS A 16 -40.23 -56.11 7.43
CA HIS A 16 -38.92 -55.46 7.31
C HIS A 16 -39.03 -54.35 6.25
N ALA A 17 -38.93 -53.12 6.65
CA ALA A 17 -38.69 -51.98 5.74
C ALA A 17 -37.21 -51.64 5.76
N ALA A 18 -36.54 -51.97 4.68
CA ALA A 18 -35.17 -51.58 4.42
C ALA A 18 -35.12 -50.05 4.21
N LEU A 19 -34.44 -49.35 5.12
CA LEU A 19 -34.19 -47.93 5.02
C LEU A 19 -32.94 -47.75 4.14
N THR A 20 -33.11 -47.40 2.86
CA THR A 20 -32.05 -46.96 1.98
C THR A 20 -31.70 -45.51 2.34
N ALA A 21 -30.59 -45.32 3.05
CA ALA A 21 -30.01 -44.01 3.27
C ALA A 21 -29.35 -43.53 1.96
N VAL A 22 -29.99 -42.57 1.30
CA VAL A 22 -29.37 -41.80 0.21
C VAL A 22 -28.45 -40.74 0.82
N THR A 23 -27.17 -41.05 0.87
CA THR A 23 -26.12 -40.06 1.21
C THR A 23 -25.96 -39.15 0.02
N ALA A 24 -26.48 -37.92 0.11
CA ALA A 24 -26.19 -36.86 -0.84
C ALA A 24 -24.75 -36.36 -0.57
N VAL A 25 -23.80 -36.80 -1.39
CA VAL A 25 -22.45 -36.25 -1.45
C VAL A 25 -22.55 -34.91 -2.18
N ALA A 26 -22.52 -33.81 -1.42
CA ALA A 26 -22.35 -32.49 -1.97
C ALA A 26 -20.90 -32.38 -2.47
N VAL A 27 -20.68 -32.58 -3.76
CA VAL A 27 -19.43 -32.27 -4.44
C VAL A 27 -19.36 -30.75 -4.51
N ALA A 28 -18.62 -30.13 -3.58
CA ALA A 28 -18.20 -28.75 -3.71
C ALA A 28 -17.20 -28.67 -4.88
N ILE A 29 -17.70 -28.31 -6.06
CA ILE A 29 -16.82 -27.92 -7.19
C ILE A 29 -16.17 -26.59 -6.81
N GLY A 30 -15.06 -26.68 -6.14
CA GLY A 30 -14.14 -25.57 -6.01
C GLY A 30 -13.59 -25.26 -7.40
N THR A 31 -14.11 -24.22 -8.05
CA THR A 31 -13.47 -23.63 -9.22
C THR A 31 -12.12 -23.09 -8.78
N VAL A 32 -11.09 -23.89 -8.88
CA VAL A 32 -9.72 -23.43 -8.92
C VAL A 32 -9.65 -22.57 -10.18
N LEU A 33 -9.66 -21.25 -9.99
CA LEU A 33 -9.30 -20.31 -11.04
C LEU A 33 -7.85 -20.63 -11.40
N ALA A 34 -7.64 -21.39 -12.44
CA ALA A 34 -6.34 -21.59 -13.03
C ALA A 34 -5.83 -20.18 -13.40
N SER A 35 -4.84 -19.71 -12.67
CA SER A 35 -4.04 -18.56 -13.08
C SER A 35 -3.47 -18.94 -14.45
N GLY A 36 -3.99 -18.33 -15.51
CA GLY A 36 -3.43 -18.44 -16.84
C GLY A 36 -1.92 -18.12 -16.77
N PRO A 37 -1.11 -18.65 -17.70
CA PRO A 37 0.31 -18.42 -17.69
C PRO A 37 0.54 -16.90 -17.65
N PRO A 38 1.47 -16.42 -16.78
CA PRO A 38 1.80 -15.01 -16.75
C PRO A 38 2.20 -14.60 -18.16
N SER A 39 1.56 -13.55 -18.70
CA SER A 39 1.91 -13.00 -20.00
C SER A 39 3.42 -12.80 -20.02
N ALA A 40 4.10 -13.43 -20.98
CA ALA A 40 5.55 -13.49 -21.01
C ALA A 40 6.14 -12.07 -20.94
N ALA A 41 6.98 -11.83 -19.95
CA ALA A 41 7.74 -10.60 -19.85
C ALA A 41 8.57 -10.44 -21.13
N GLU A 42 8.65 -9.22 -21.66
CA GLU A 42 9.54 -8.93 -22.79
C GLU A 42 10.96 -9.42 -22.45
N PRO A 43 11.67 -10.11 -23.37
CA PRO A 43 13.01 -10.61 -23.11
C PRO A 43 13.93 -9.50 -22.57
N GLY A 44 14.61 -9.76 -21.45
CA GLY A 44 15.55 -8.81 -20.83
C GLY A 44 14.93 -7.76 -19.93
N ARG A 45 13.62 -7.80 -19.67
CA ARG A 45 12.94 -6.93 -18.70
C ARG A 45 12.39 -7.72 -17.50
N THR A 46 12.34 -7.05 -16.35
CA THR A 46 11.77 -7.59 -15.10
C THR A 46 10.75 -6.59 -14.55
N PRO A 47 9.64 -7.07 -13.95
CA PRO A 47 8.68 -6.18 -13.30
C PRO A 47 9.34 -5.43 -12.15
N VAL A 48 9.12 -4.12 -12.09
CA VAL A 48 9.57 -3.23 -11.01
C VAL A 48 8.41 -2.32 -10.65
N VAL A 49 8.13 -2.21 -9.35
CA VAL A 49 7.15 -1.23 -8.85
C VAL A 49 7.64 0.18 -9.16
N THR A 50 6.77 0.98 -9.73
CA THR A 50 7.05 2.38 -10.07
C THR A 50 6.22 3.36 -9.26
N TRP A 51 5.15 2.88 -8.65
CA TRP A 51 4.33 3.57 -7.67
C TRP A 51 3.59 2.53 -6.83
N ALA A 52 3.50 2.75 -5.54
CA ALA A 52 2.62 2.00 -4.67
C ALA A 52 2.16 2.86 -3.48
N ALA A 53 1.08 2.44 -2.85
CA ALA A 53 0.58 2.99 -1.60
C ALA A 53 -0.04 1.87 -0.78
N SER A 54 0.34 1.78 0.48
CA SER A 54 -0.28 0.88 1.45
C SER A 54 -1.78 1.15 1.55
N THR A 55 -2.56 0.09 1.62
CA THR A 55 -4.02 0.20 1.70
C THR A 55 -4.54 -0.15 3.08
N ASP A 56 -5.69 0.41 3.40
CA ASP A 56 -6.48 0.15 4.59
C ASP A 56 -7.97 0.09 4.23
N ARG A 57 -8.79 -0.18 5.21
CA ARG A 57 -10.25 -0.09 5.08
C ARG A 57 -10.68 1.37 4.98
N LEU A 58 -11.26 1.74 3.86
CA LEU A 58 -11.94 3.02 3.69
C LEU A 58 -13.41 2.92 4.12
N SER A 59 -14.03 4.07 4.44
CA SER A 59 -15.44 4.11 4.78
C SER A 59 -16.32 3.60 3.63
N THR A 60 -17.49 3.07 3.95
CA THR A 60 -18.47 2.57 2.97
C THR A 60 -18.96 3.63 1.99
N ALA A 61 -18.87 4.92 2.35
CA ALA A 61 -19.29 6.04 1.48
C ALA A 61 -18.50 6.11 0.16
N GLY A 62 -17.30 5.49 0.08
CA GLY A 62 -16.49 5.41 -1.14
C GLY A 62 -16.78 4.20 -2.02
N ALA A 63 -17.50 3.20 -1.51
CA ALA A 63 -17.70 1.91 -2.19
C ALA A 63 -18.97 1.85 -3.04
N ALA A 64 -19.41 2.96 -3.61
CA ALA A 64 -20.63 2.96 -4.41
C ALA A 64 -20.42 2.34 -5.79
N PRO A 65 -21.30 1.44 -6.23
CA PRO A 65 -21.29 0.89 -7.59
C PRO A 65 -21.68 1.93 -8.64
N GLU A 66 -21.54 1.55 -9.90
CA GLU A 66 -21.94 2.33 -11.08
C GLU A 66 -21.27 3.70 -11.19
N ARG A 67 -20.04 3.85 -10.68
CA ARG A 67 -19.23 5.07 -10.79
C ARG A 67 -17.82 4.81 -11.27
N THR A 68 -17.20 5.85 -11.80
CA THR A 68 -15.82 5.78 -12.29
C THR A 68 -14.90 6.62 -11.41
N TYR A 69 -13.83 6.00 -10.91
CA TYR A 69 -12.73 6.65 -10.21
C TYR A 69 -11.61 6.94 -11.21
N ARG A 70 -11.07 8.15 -11.22
CA ARG A 70 -9.84 8.51 -11.94
C ARG A 70 -8.78 8.87 -10.92
N LEU A 71 -7.86 7.95 -10.72
CA LEU A 71 -6.84 7.99 -9.68
C LEU A 71 -5.52 8.47 -10.29
N VAL A 72 -5.01 9.59 -9.78
CA VAL A 72 -3.76 10.18 -10.26
C VAL A 72 -2.60 9.66 -9.44
N VAL A 73 -1.58 9.14 -10.12
CA VAL A 73 -0.36 8.60 -9.52
C VAL A 73 0.87 9.09 -10.31
N ARG A 74 2.05 9.12 -9.66
CA ARG A 74 3.29 9.54 -10.31
C ARG A 74 4.29 8.40 -10.35
N THR A 75 4.80 8.10 -11.53
CA THR A 75 5.80 7.04 -11.71
C THR A 75 7.17 7.49 -11.20
N SER A 76 7.89 6.60 -10.50
CA SER A 76 9.28 6.80 -10.11
C SER A 76 10.24 6.21 -11.14
N ALA A 77 9.99 5.01 -11.62
CA ALA A 77 10.77 4.32 -12.65
C ALA A 77 10.06 4.33 -14.00
N GLY A 78 10.83 4.44 -15.08
CA GLY A 78 10.34 4.23 -16.45
C GLY A 78 10.49 2.79 -16.91
N GLY A 79 9.69 2.40 -17.89
CA GLY A 79 9.74 1.06 -18.46
C GLY A 79 8.64 0.80 -19.47
N SER A 80 8.53 -0.43 -19.95
CA SER A 80 7.47 -0.89 -20.85
C SER A 80 6.46 -1.78 -20.14
N GLY A 81 5.36 -2.11 -20.79
CA GLY A 81 4.42 -3.10 -20.30
C GLY A 81 3.86 -2.74 -18.92
N LEU A 82 3.38 -1.49 -18.76
CA LEU A 82 2.76 -1.02 -17.52
C LEU A 82 1.65 -1.97 -17.06
N ARG A 83 1.60 -2.28 -15.77
CA ARG A 83 0.52 -3.02 -15.13
C ARG A 83 0.03 -2.27 -13.91
N VAL A 84 -1.25 -2.34 -13.64
CA VAL A 84 -1.85 -1.86 -12.39
C VAL A 84 -2.28 -3.03 -11.51
N ARG A 85 -2.12 -2.90 -10.20
CA ARG A 85 -2.66 -3.87 -9.23
C ARG A 85 -3.93 -3.28 -8.61
N LEU A 86 -5.02 -4.03 -8.72
CA LEU A 86 -6.28 -3.72 -8.06
C LEU A 86 -6.43 -4.61 -6.83
N SER A 87 -6.81 -4.04 -5.71
CA SER A 87 -6.86 -4.69 -4.42
C SER A 87 -8.25 -4.59 -3.78
N ASN A 88 -8.70 -5.70 -3.24
CA ASN A 88 -9.88 -5.82 -2.38
C ASN A 88 -9.49 -6.41 -1.02
N ALA A 89 -8.25 -6.12 -0.55
CA ALA A 89 -7.67 -6.73 0.65
C ALA A 89 -8.52 -6.53 1.91
N PHE A 90 -9.24 -5.43 2.02
CA PHE A 90 -10.09 -5.08 3.16
C PHE A 90 -11.60 -5.16 2.86
N GLY A 91 -11.96 -5.56 1.66
CA GLY A 91 -13.35 -5.75 1.28
C GLY A 91 -13.97 -6.99 1.92
N THR A 92 -15.27 -6.94 2.18
CA THR A 92 -16.05 -8.07 2.72
C THR A 92 -16.92 -8.72 1.66
N GLN A 93 -17.01 -8.13 0.47
CA GLN A 93 -17.75 -8.60 -0.68
C GLN A 93 -16.86 -8.52 -1.93
N PRO A 94 -17.14 -9.34 -2.97
CA PRO A 94 -16.45 -9.21 -4.25
C PRO A 94 -16.67 -7.82 -4.87
N VAL A 95 -15.63 -7.28 -5.51
CA VAL A 95 -15.70 -6.04 -6.28
C VAL A 95 -15.47 -6.35 -7.75
N THR A 96 -16.40 -5.87 -8.61
CA THR A 96 -16.29 -6.04 -10.06
C THR A 96 -15.93 -4.71 -10.72
N PHE A 97 -14.78 -4.71 -11.37
CA PHE A 97 -14.34 -3.62 -12.24
C PHE A 97 -14.82 -3.95 -13.66
N GLY A 98 -15.80 -3.20 -14.15
CA GLY A 98 -16.39 -3.41 -15.48
C GLY A 98 -15.47 -2.93 -16.59
N ARG A 99 -14.67 -1.89 -16.34
CA ARG A 99 -13.65 -1.34 -17.24
C ARG A 99 -12.53 -0.70 -16.41
N ALA A 100 -11.31 -0.77 -16.93
CA ALA A 100 -10.16 -0.07 -16.40
C ALA A 100 -9.32 0.50 -17.55
N TYR A 101 -8.77 1.69 -17.37
CA TYR A 101 -7.94 2.38 -18.35
C TYR A 101 -6.75 3.04 -17.64
N ALA A 102 -5.68 3.29 -18.38
CA ALA A 102 -4.54 4.08 -17.93
C ALA A 102 -4.09 5.03 -19.05
N GLY A 103 -3.85 6.29 -18.68
CA GLY A 103 -3.40 7.33 -19.61
C GLY A 103 -2.49 8.34 -18.93
N LEU A 104 -1.81 9.17 -19.72
CA LEU A 104 -1.03 10.29 -19.23
C LEU A 104 -1.97 11.43 -18.83
N ARG A 105 -1.79 11.94 -17.61
CA ARG A 105 -2.53 13.11 -17.13
C ARG A 105 -2.04 14.38 -17.83
N ALA A 106 -2.96 15.19 -18.30
CA ALA A 106 -2.66 16.53 -18.80
C ALA A 106 -2.78 17.56 -17.67
N THR A 107 -4.00 17.82 -17.20
CA THR A 107 -4.27 18.72 -16.09
C THR A 107 -5.60 18.36 -15.43
N GLY A 108 -5.70 18.52 -14.12
CA GLY A 108 -6.91 18.13 -13.39
C GLY A 108 -7.26 16.66 -13.65
N ALA A 109 -8.50 16.39 -14.06
CA ALA A 109 -8.95 15.07 -14.48
C ALA A 109 -8.75 14.79 -15.99
N ALA A 110 -8.33 15.78 -16.79
CA ALA A 110 -8.12 15.61 -18.23
C ALA A 110 -6.85 14.80 -18.54
N LEU A 111 -6.93 13.98 -19.57
CA LEU A 111 -5.82 13.19 -20.07
C LEU A 111 -5.22 13.81 -21.33
N VAL A 112 -3.97 13.46 -21.62
CA VAL A 112 -3.35 13.75 -22.92
C VAL A 112 -4.09 12.94 -23.98
N PRO A 113 -4.66 13.58 -25.02
CA PRO A 113 -5.47 12.91 -26.02
C PRO A 113 -4.76 11.71 -26.66
N GLY A 114 -5.48 10.59 -26.80
CA GLY A 114 -4.98 9.35 -27.41
C GLY A 114 -4.03 8.53 -26.53
N THR A 115 -3.76 8.95 -25.28
CA THR A 115 -2.92 8.17 -24.35
C THR A 115 -3.73 7.25 -23.45
N ASN A 116 -5.05 7.44 -23.35
CA ASN A 116 -5.93 6.65 -22.50
C ASN A 116 -6.19 5.28 -23.14
N ARG A 117 -5.70 4.22 -22.54
CA ARG A 117 -5.71 2.88 -23.14
C ARG A 117 -6.40 1.89 -22.24
N PRO A 118 -7.18 0.96 -22.81
CA PRO A 118 -7.86 -0.07 -22.03
C PRO A 118 -6.87 -1.02 -21.38
N LEU A 119 -7.15 -1.40 -20.16
CA LEU A 119 -6.49 -2.49 -19.44
C LEU A 119 -7.32 -3.75 -19.56
N SER A 120 -6.66 -4.90 -19.60
CA SER A 120 -7.28 -6.22 -19.51
C SER A 120 -6.72 -7.02 -18.35
N PHE A 121 -7.43 -8.07 -17.98
CA PHE A 121 -7.10 -8.98 -16.89
C PHE A 121 -7.29 -10.42 -17.40
N ALA A 122 -6.19 -11.12 -17.66
CA ALA A 122 -6.19 -12.41 -18.36
C ALA A 122 -6.98 -12.37 -19.69
N GLY A 123 -6.77 -11.29 -20.46
CA GLY A 123 -7.44 -11.03 -21.74
C GLY A 123 -8.87 -10.46 -21.62
N SER A 124 -9.49 -10.47 -20.43
CA SER A 124 -10.83 -9.90 -20.21
C SER A 124 -10.76 -8.39 -19.92
N PRO A 125 -11.66 -7.56 -20.46
CA PRO A 125 -11.75 -6.14 -20.13
C PRO A 125 -12.37 -5.87 -18.75
N SER A 126 -12.85 -6.86 -18.06
CA SER A 126 -13.44 -6.78 -16.73
C SER A 126 -12.85 -7.84 -15.80
N VAL A 127 -12.89 -7.56 -14.49
CA VAL A 127 -12.41 -8.49 -13.47
C VAL A 127 -13.23 -8.35 -12.19
N THR A 128 -13.48 -9.49 -11.52
CA THR A 128 -14.04 -9.52 -10.17
C THR A 128 -12.95 -9.95 -9.20
N VAL A 129 -12.67 -9.11 -8.21
CA VAL A 129 -11.68 -9.37 -7.16
C VAL A 129 -12.40 -9.80 -5.89
N PRO A 130 -12.14 -11.03 -5.41
CA PRO A 130 -12.78 -11.53 -4.19
C PRO A 130 -12.30 -10.78 -2.94
N PRO A 131 -13.01 -10.88 -1.81
CA PRO A 131 -12.54 -10.37 -0.52
C PRO A 131 -11.13 -10.89 -0.21
N GLY A 132 -10.26 -10.01 0.32
CA GLY A 132 -8.87 -10.33 0.63
C GLY A 132 -7.96 -10.46 -0.60
N GLY A 133 -8.49 -10.41 -1.82
CA GLY A 133 -7.75 -10.63 -3.06
C GLY A 133 -7.15 -9.37 -3.67
N SER A 134 -6.22 -9.60 -4.60
CA SER A 134 -5.71 -8.58 -5.52
C SER A 134 -5.43 -9.19 -6.89
N VAL A 135 -5.35 -8.33 -7.92
CA VAL A 135 -5.08 -8.78 -9.29
C VAL A 135 -4.26 -7.73 -10.05
N TYR A 136 -3.28 -8.19 -10.82
CA TYR A 136 -2.59 -7.34 -11.79
C TYR A 136 -3.29 -7.35 -13.14
N SER A 137 -3.34 -6.19 -13.79
CA SER A 137 -3.72 -6.14 -15.20
C SER A 137 -2.70 -6.88 -16.08
N ASP A 138 -3.09 -7.22 -17.30
CA ASP A 138 -2.14 -7.61 -18.33
C ASP A 138 -1.18 -6.45 -18.64
N PRO A 139 0.01 -6.71 -19.23
CA PRO A 139 0.93 -5.64 -19.59
C PRO A 139 0.30 -4.74 -20.65
N LEU A 140 0.22 -3.45 -20.37
CA LEU A 140 -0.19 -2.45 -21.36
C LEU A 140 1.00 -2.16 -22.29
N PRO A 141 0.93 -2.44 -23.59
CA PRO A 141 2.02 -2.20 -24.53
C PRO A 141 2.42 -0.72 -24.56
N GLY A 142 3.69 -0.42 -24.85
CA GLY A 142 4.25 0.92 -24.88
C GLY A 142 5.14 1.22 -23.69
N THR A 143 5.71 2.42 -23.66
CA THR A 143 6.67 2.85 -22.64
C THR A 143 6.13 4.01 -21.83
N VAL A 144 6.47 4.01 -20.55
CA VAL A 144 6.21 5.12 -19.61
C VAL A 144 7.56 5.69 -19.19
N ARG A 145 7.66 7.02 -19.17
CA ARG A 145 8.86 7.71 -18.65
C ARG A 145 8.80 7.76 -17.13
N PRO A 146 9.96 7.81 -16.46
CA PRO A 146 9.97 8.15 -15.03
C PRO A 146 9.39 9.55 -14.82
N GLN A 147 8.95 9.83 -13.61
CA GLN A 147 8.38 11.11 -13.20
C GLN A 147 7.16 11.56 -14.04
N SER A 148 6.42 10.62 -14.63
CA SER A 148 5.17 10.89 -15.36
C SER A 148 3.96 10.84 -14.43
N ASP A 149 3.04 11.79 -14.60
CA ASP A 149 1.73 11.71 -13.97
C ASP A 149 0.82 10.82 -14.81
N LEU A 150 0.36 9.73 -14.23
CA LEU A 150 -0.60 8.81 -14.81
C LEU A 150 -1.97 9.01 -14.16
N ALA A 151 -3.02 8.77 -14.92
CA ALA A 151 -4.35 8.58 -14.38
C ALA A 151 -4.84 7.16 -14.69
N VAL A 152 -5.20 6.43 -13.64
CA VAL A 152 -5.84 5.12 -13.74
C VAL A 152 -7.34 5.31 -13.52
N SER A 153 -8.15 4.98 -14.52
CA SER A 153 -9.60 5.14 -14.50
C SER A 153 -10.27 3.79 -14.31
N LEU A 154 -11.03 3.63 -13.22
CA LEU A 154 -11.66 2.38 -12.80
C LEU A 154 -13.20 2.56 -12.75
N TYR A 155 -13.92 1.89 -13.62
CA TYR A 155 -15.36 1.78 -13.51
C TYR A 155 -15.73 0.63 -12.60
N VAL A 156 -16.25 0.95 -11.42
CA VAL A 156 -16.73 -0.03 -10.42
C VAL A 156 -18.17 -0.36 -10.73
N ARG A 157 -18.39 -1.54 -11.32
CA ARG A 157 -19.74 -2.02 -11.70
C ARG A 157 -20.50 -2.56 -10.50
N SER A 158 -19.82 -3.24 -9.61
CA SER A 158 -20.41 -3.78 -8.39
C SER A 158 -19.40 -3.71 -7.25
N ALA A 159 -19.84 -3.23 -6.13
CA ALA A 159 -19.07 -3.16 -4.90
C ALA A 159 -20.01 -3.33 -3.71
N GLY A 160 -19.50 -3.92 -2.63
CA GLY A 160 -20.22 -4.06 -1.39
C GLY A 160 -19.30 -3.98 -0.19
N GLY A 161 -19.80 -3.45 0.92
CA GLY A 161 -19.03 -3.29 2.13
C GLY A 161 -18.02 -2.14 2.09
N ALA A 162 -16.96 -2.24 2.88
CA ALA A 162 -15.90 -1.25 2.92
C ALA A 162 -15.00 -1.35 1.67
N ALA A 163 -14.59 -0.21 1.13
CA ALA A 163 -13.60 -0.18 0.08
C ALA A 163 -12.19 -0.40 0.64
N THR A 164 -11.35 -1.07 -0.15
CA THR A 164 -9.90 -1.08 0.05
C THR A 164 -9.32 0.18 -0.57
N GLY A 165 -8.40 0.85 0.11
CA GLY A 165 -7.71 1.98 -0.48
C GLY A 165 -6.78 2.71 0.47
N HIS A 166 -6.14 3.76 -0.02
CA HIS A 166 -5.26 4.62 0.74
C HIS A 166 -5.98 5.95 1.05
N LYS A 167 -6.02 6.31 2.34
CA LYS A 167 -6.86 7.41 2.82
C LYS A 167 -6.29 8.78 2.49
N MET A 168 -4.99 8.99 2.69
CA MET A 168 -4.34 10.29 2.60
C MET A 168 -3.39 10.38 1.40
N ALA A 169 -3.96 10.45 0.22
CA ALA A 169 -3.16 10.46 -1.01
C ALA A 169 -2.28 11.71 -1.19
N LEU A 170 -2.64 12.86 -0.60
CA LEU A 170 -2.03 14.18 -0.88
C LEU A 170 -1.93 14.49 -2.38
N GLN A 171 -2.72 13.82 -3.16
CA GLN A 171 -2.88 13.94 -4.59
C GLN A 171 -4.37 13.99 -4.90
N THR A 172 -4.81 15.00 -5.65
CA THR A 172 -6.19 15.10 -6.10
C THR A 172 -6.47 14.03 -7.14
N SER A 173 -7.46 13.22 -6.87
CA SER A 173 -8.09 12.26 -7.78
C SER A 173 -9.56 12.61 -7.97
N TYR A 174 -10.27 11.90 -8.84
CA TYR A 174 -11.59 12.36 -9.29
C TYR A 174 -12.57 11.20 -9.35
N ILE A 175 -13.88 11.54 -9.19
CA ILE A 175 -14.98 10.60 -9.38
C ILE A 175 -15.96 11.18 -10.42
N ALA A 176 -16.32 10.35 -11.39
CA ALA A 176 -17.55 10.50 -12.16
C ALA A 176 -18.64 9.75 -11.39
N PRO A 177 -19.65 10.45 -10.82
CA PRO A 177 -20.56 9.87 -9.84
C PRO A 177 -21.54 8.84 -10.40
N VAL A 178 -21.76 8.85 -11.72
CA VAL A 178 -22.65 7.92 -12.40
C VAL A 178 -22.03 7.48 -13.72
N GLY A 179 -22.05 6.17 -14.00
CA GLY A 179 -21.72 5.62 -15.30
C GLY A 179 -20.26 5.27 -15.53
N ASN A 180 -20.03 4.68 -16.70
CA ASN A 180 -18.72 4.24 -17.15
C ASN A 180 -18.06 5.34 -18.00
N HIS A 181 -17.16 6.08 -17.39
CA HIS A 181 -16.35 7.14 -18.00
C HIS A 181 -14.87 6.79 -18.08
N ALA A 182 -14.51 5.51 -17.91
CA ALA A 182 -13.10 5.11 -17.86
C ALA A 182 -12.37 5.40 -19.17
N ALA A 183 -13.06 5.33 -20.31
CA ALA A 183 -12.50 5.59 -21.65
C ALA A 183 -12.37 7.09 -22.00
N ASP A 184 -13.01 7.99 -21.25
CA ASP A 184 -13.10 9.42 -21.60
C ASP A 184 -11.75 10.10 -21.34
N ASP A 185 -11.21 10.83 -22.30
CA ASP A 185 -10.04 11.70 -22.10
C ASP A 185 -10.43 13.00 -21.39
N SER A 186 -11.69 13.42 -21.55
CA SER A 186 -12.24 14.67 -20.97
C SER A 186 -12.34 14.62 -19.44
N ALA A 187 -12.16 15.78 -18.82
CA ALA A 187 -12.44 15.98 -17.40
C ALA A 187 -13.94 16.13 -17.07
N ALA A 188 -14.80 16.43 -18.08
CA ALA A 188 -16.18 16.85 -17.87
C ALA A 188 -17.01 15.91 -16.97
N PRO A 189 -16.97 14.57 -17.08
CA PRO A 189 -17.77 13.69 -16.22
C PRO A 189 -17.22 13.57 -14.78
N TYR A 190 -15.99 13.99 -14.52
CA TYR A 190 -15.30 13.83 -13.24
C TYR A 190 -15.54 15.03 -12.31
N THR A 191 -16.74 15.17 -11.82
CA THR A 191 -17.22 16.37 -11.11
C THR A 191 -16.86 16.39 -9.61
N GLN A 192 -16.48 15.24 -9.03
CA GLN A 192 -16.11 15.17 -7.61
C GLN A 192 -14.60 14.99 -7.45
N LYS A 193 -14.01 15.76 -6.53
CA LYS A 193 -12.59 15.63 -6.14
C LYS A 193 -12.47 14.78 -4.89
N ILE A 194 -11.48 13.92 -4.86
CA ILE A 194 -11.10 13.11 -3.69
C ILE A 194 -9.60 13.19 -3.46
N THR A 195 -9.18 12.89 -2.23
CA THR A 195 -7.77 12.84 -1.81
C THR A 195 -7.42 11.46 -1.24
N SER A 196 -8.00 10.43 -1.85
CA SER A 196 -7.78 9.02 -1.50
C SER A 196 -7.62 8.21 -2.79
N TRP A 197 -6.87 7.12 -2.73
CA TRP A 197 -6.83 6.13 -3.81
C TRP A 197 -7.71 4.94 -3.44
N PHE A 198 -8.65 4.60 -4.33
CA PHE A 198 -9.57 3.49 -4.16
C PHE A 198 -9.13 2.29 -4.99
N TYR A 199 -8.98 1.14 -4.39
CA TYR A 199 -8.69 -0.16 -5.04
C TYR A 199 -7.37 -0.26 -5.78
N LEU A 200 -6.70 0.83 -6.10
CA LEU A 200 -5.39 0.87 -6.74
C LEU A 200 -4.32 0.91 -5.66
N ASP A 201 -3.45 -0.09 -5.60
CA ASP A 201 -2.39 -0.16 -4.60
C ASP A 201 -0.98 -0.26 -5.17
N ALA A 202 -0.82 -0.63 -6.45
CA ALA A 202 0.49 -0.61 -7.10
C ALA A 202 0.39 -0.39 -8.62
N VAL A 203 1.46 0.20 -9.17
CA VAL A 203 1.74 0.27 -10.59
C VAL A 203 3.15 -0.27 -10.83
N THR A 204 3.31 -1.16 -11.81
CA THR A 204 4.60 -1.74 -12.18
C THR A 204 4.92 -1.49 -13.65
N VAL A 205 6.20 -1.50 -13.97
CA VAL A 205 6.70 -1.46 -15.34
C VAL A 205 7.75 -2.54 -15.56
N GLY A 206 7.87 -3.04 -16.77
CA GLY A 206 8.99 -3.87 -17.18
C GLY A 206 10.23 -2.99 -17.33
N ALA A 207 11.14 -3.03 -16.37
CA ALA A 207 12.39 -2.28 -16.38
C ALA A 207 13.55 -3.16 -16.88
N ARG A 208 14.69 -2.54 -17.21
CA ARG A 208 15.90 -3.25 -17.60
C ARG A 208 16.28 -4.27 -16.50
N ARG A 209 16.72 -5.46 -16.90
CA ARG A 209 17.19 -6.49 -15.97
C ARG A 209 18.23 -5.93 -15.01
N GLY A 210 18.07 -6.22 -13.73
CA GLY A 210 18.93 -5.71 -12.66
C GLY A 210 18.45 -4.38 -12.07
N THR A 211 17.43 -3.71 -12.65
CA THR A 211 16.76 -2.58 -12.00
C THR A 211 15.96 -3.10 -10.81
N GLY A 212 16.03 -2.39 -9.69
CA GLY A 212 15.29 -2.66 -8.46
C GLY A 212 14.46 -1.47 -8.00
N ALA A 213 13.74 -1.68 -6.91
CA ALA A 213 12.99 -0.66 -6.20
C ALA A 213 13.38 -0.62 -4.72
N VAL A 214 13.10 0.51 -4.09
CA VAL A 214 13.09 0.70 -2.65
C VAL A 214 11.65 0.88 -2.18
N ALA A 215 11.25 0.19 -1.12
CA ALA A 215 10.02 0.48 -0.40
C ALA A 215 10.35 1.39 0.79
N THR A 216 9.44 2.31 1.12
CA THR A 216 9.57 3.19 2.30
C THR A 216 8.42 2.87 3.25
N LEU A 217 8.68 2.02 4.24
CA LEU A 217 7.70 1.62 5.26
C LEU A 217 7.69 2.64 6.39
N GLY A 218 6.52 3.18 6.71
CA GLY A 218 6.43 4.21 7.74
C GLY A 218 5.02 4.72 8.03
N ASP A 219 4.98 5.75 8.82
CA ASP A 219 3.78 6.44 9.29
C ASP A 219 3.42 7.69 8.45
N SER A 220 2.81 8.71 9.08
CA SER A 220 2.41 9.96 8.43
C SER A 220 3.57 10.74 7.80
N ILE A 221 4.76 10.61 8.34
CA ILE A 221 5.96 11.29 7.83
C ILE A 221 6.36 10.70 6.48
N THR A 222 6.28 9.38 6.35
CA THR A 222 6.54 8.67 5.10
C THR A 222 5.38 8.79 4.11
N ASP A 223 4.14 8.73 4.59
CA ASP A 223 2.92 9.01 3.83
C ASP A 223 2.94 10.43 3.25
N GLY A 224 3.62 11.36 3.93
CA GLY A 224 3.89 12.71 3.48
C GLY A 224 2.92 13.75 4.02
N ALA A 225 2.35 13.52 5.22
CA ALA A 225 1.48 14.47 5.88
C ALA A 225 2.06 15.90 5.85
N ILE A 226 1.20 16.88 5.59
CA ILE A 226 1.51 18.31 5.49
C ILE A 226 2.33 18.71 4.24
N SER A 227 2.88 17.76 3.46
CA SER A 227 3.50 18.14 2.18
C SER A 227 2.49 18.81 1.23
N THR A 228 2.95 19.73 0.40
CA THR A 228 2.08 20.49 -0.51
C THR A 228 1.35 19.55 -1.47
N ARG A 229 0.00 19.57 -1.40
CA ARG A 229 -0.86 18.73 -2.23
C ARG A 229 -0.62 18.93 -3.72
N ASP A 230 -0.73 17.84 -4.50
CA ASP A 230 -0.59 17.80 -5.96
C ASP A 230 0.81 18.15 -6.49
N THR A 231 1.82 18.24 -5.62
CA THR A 231 3.18 18.64 -6.02
C THR A 231 4.21 17.52 -5.90
N ASN A 232 3.80 16.35 -5.36
CA ASN A 232 4.71 15.21 -5.16
C ASN A 232 5.97 15.62 -4.39
N ARG A 233 5.80 16.15 -3.16
CA ARG A 233 6.87 16.65 -2.29
C ARG A 233 7.03 15.87 -1.00
N ARG A 234 6.59 14.62 -0.96
CA ARG A 234 6.91 13.69 0.11
C ARG A 234 8.40 13.35 0.05
N TRP A 235 9.03 12.98 1.15
CA TRP A 235 10.43 12.60 1.10
C TRP A 235 10.70 11.40 0.13
N PRO A 236 9.81 10.37 0.00
CA PRO A 236 9.99 9.34 -1.01
C PRO A 236 9.90 9.87 -2.46
N ASP A 237 9.10 10.92 -2.72
CA ASP A 237 9.04 11.57 -4.04
C ASP A 237 10.35 12.31 -4.37
N PHE A 238 10.95 12.99 -3.38
CA PHE A 238 12.27 13.61 -3.54
C PHE A 238 13.34 12.54 -3.76
N LEU A 239 13.30 11.43 -3.01
CA LEU A 239 14.19 10.29 -3.22
C LEU A 239 14.05 9.72 -4.62
N ALA A 240 12.82 9.55 -5.13
CA ALA A 240 12.57 9.07 -6.49
C ALA A 240 13.25 9.96 -7.55
N ARG A 241 13.18 11.28 -7.41
CA ARG A 241 13.87 12.22 -8.31
C ARG A 241 15.39 12.08 -8.25
N ARG A 242 15.96 11.89 -7.06
CA ARG A 242 17.40 11.65 -6.88
C ARG A 242 17.85 10.34 -7.53
N LEU A 243 17.07 9.27 -7.35
CA LEU A 243 17.34 7.98 -7.96
C LEU A 243 17.21 8.02 -9.50
N ASP A 244 16.27 8.78 -10.02
CA ASP A 244 16.12 8.98 -11.48
C ASP A 244 17.32 9.74 -12.05
N ALA A 245 17.76 10.79 -11.36
CA ALA A 245 18.89 11.63 -11.77
C ALA A 245 20.27 10.94 -11.64
N ASP A 246 20.41 9.89 -10.82
CA ASP A 246 21.66 9.14 -10.69
C ASP A 246 21.77 8.03 -11.76
N PRO A 247 22.58 8.20 -12.82
CA PRO A 247 22.74 7.19 -13.87
C PRO A 247 23.39 5.91 -13.36
N GLY A 248 24.13 5.97 -12.26
CA GLY A 248 24.80 4.83 -11.63
C GLY A 248 23.88 3.98 -10.74
N SER A 249 22.71 4.51 -10.34
CA SER A 249 21.78 3.77 -9.51
C SER A 249 21.06 2.68 -10.31
N ARG A 250 21.04 1.48 -9.74
CA ARG A 250 20.19 0.38 -10.20
C ARG A 250 18.85 0.34 -9.48
N VAL A 251 18.67 1.09 -8.41
CA VAL A 251 17.40 1.28 -7.73
C VAL A 251 16.72 2.48 -8.39
N LYS A 252 15.57 2.28 -9.01
CA LYS A 252 14.82 3.32 -9.74
C LYS A 252 13.38 3.43 -9.27
N GLY A 253 12.79 2.30 -8.85
CA GLY A 253 11.44 2.28 -8.31
C GLY A 253 11.40 2.77 -6.87
N VAL A 254 10.33 3.46 -6.50
CA VAL A 254 10.01 3.84 -5.12
C VAL A 254 8.56 3.48 -4.86
N ALA A 255 8.34 2.65 -3.83
CA ALA A 255 7.03 2.29 -3.30
C ALA A 255 6.87 3.00 -1.95
N ASN A 256 5.93 3.94 -1.88
CA ASN A 256 5.63 4.63 -0.62
C ASN A 256 4.57 3.85 0.16
N GLU A 257 5.01 3.16 1.19
CA GLU A 257 4.17 2.32 2.05
C GLU A 257 3.94 2.99 3.43
N GLY A 258 3.83 4.31 3.43
CA GLY A 258 3.41 5.10 4.59
C GLY A 258 1.92 4.98 4.85
N ILE A 259 1.53 4.92 6.13
CA ILE A 259 0.13 5.06 6.59
C ILE A 259 0.12 6.06 7.75
N SER A 260 -0.59 7.17 7.58
CA SER A 260 -0.67 8.19 8.64
C SER A 260 -1.23 7.63 9.95
N GLY A 261 -0.47 7.82 11.03
CA GLY A 261 -0.82 7.30 12.36
C GLY A 261 -0.45 5.83 12.60
N ASN A 262 0.23 5.18 11.65
CA ASN A 262 0.62 3.79 11.78
C ASN A 262 1.61 3.55 12.91
N LYS A 263 1.69 2.31 13.37
CA LYS A 263 2.53 1.84 14.48
C LYS A 263 3.27 0.58 14.07
N VAL A 264 4.40 0.34 14.73
CA VAL A 264 5.16 -0.92 14.57
C VAL A 264 4.39 -2.09 15.13
N LEU A 265 3.87 -1.95 16.38
CA LEU A 265 3.45 -3.08 17.21
C LEU A 265 1.95 -3.38 17.16
N LYS A 266 1.11 -2.36 17.00
CA LYS A 266 -0.34 -2.50 17.18
C LYS A 266 -1.13 -1.94 16.01
N ASP A 267 -2.19 -2.64 15.64
CA ASP A 267 -3.20 -2.14 14.72
C ASP A 267 -3.85 -0.85 15.26
N GLY A 268 -4.35 -0.03 14.38
CA GLY A 268 -5.02 1.23 14.72
C GLY A 268 -5.32 2.02 13.46
N SER A 269 -4.48 2.99 13.11
CA SER A 269 -4.48 3.58 11.77
C SER A 269 -3.83 2.58 10.81
N GLY A 270 -4.64 1.75 10.20
CA GLY A 270 -4.21 0.59 9.44
C GLY A 270 -3.70 -0.57 10.32
N GLU A 271 -3.33 -1.65 9.67
CA GLU A 271 -2.64 -2.77 10.31
C GLU A 271 -1.21 -2.33 10.69
N SER A 272 -0.68 -2.87 11.80
CA SER A 272 0.68 -2.57 12.26
C SER A 272 1.73 -2.88 11.19
N ALA A 273 2.87 -2.19 11.22
CA ALA A 273 3.97 -2.43 10.28
C ALA A 273 4.39 -3.91 10.29
N LEU A 274 4.43 -4.55 11.46
CA LEU A 274 4.67 -5.99 11.59
C LEU A 274 3.67 -6.85 10.82
N LYS A 275 2.40 -6.48 10.83
CA LYS A 275 1.34 -7.27 10.20
C LYS A 275 1.28 -7.06 8.70
N ARG A 276 1.46 -5.83 8.23
CA ARG A 276 1.35 -5.46 6.82
C ARG A 276 2.62 -5.63 5.99
N LEU A 277 3.76 -5.98 6.63
CA LEU A 277 5.07 -6.08 5.98
C LEU A 277 5.06 -6.92 4.70
N ASP A 278 4.50 -8.12 4.75
CA ASP A 278 4.49 -9.04 3.60
C ASP A 278 3.65 -8.47 2.45
N ARG A 279 2.44 -7.96 2.75
CA ARG A 279 1.52 -7.42 1.76
C ARG A 279 2.06 -6.15 1.12
N ASP A 280 2.55 -5.21 1.93
CA ASP A 280 2.85 -3.86 1.46
C ASP A 280 4.29 -3.72 0.95
N VAL A 281 5.24 -4.49 1.48
CA VAL A 281 6.66 -4.38 1.12
C VAL A 281 7.17 -5.60 0.37
N LEU A 282 7.08 -6.80 0.99
CA LEU A 282 7.77 -7.98 0.47
C LEU A 282 7.12 -8.55 -0.79
N SER A 283 5.82 -8.29 -1.01
CA SER A 283 5.12 -8.67 -2.24
C SER A 283 5.36 -7.71 -3.42
N GLN A 284 5.99 -6.56 -3.21
CA GLN A 284 6.17 -5.56 -4.27
C GLN A 284 7.25 -5.99 -5.27
N HIS A 285 6.94 -5.89 -6.55
CA HIS A 285 7.82 -6.31 -7.62
C HIS A 285 9.11 -5.50 -7.66
N GLY A 286 10.24 -6.20 -7.56
CA GLY A 286 11.58 -5.62 -7.70
C GLY A 286 12.08 -4.88 -6.47
N VAL A 287 11.37 -4.88 -5.35
CA VAL A 287 11.87 -4.34 -4.08
C VAL A 287 13.05 -5.19 -3.63
N ARG A 288 14.17 -4.53 -3.34
CA ARG A 288 15.40 -5.14 -2.83
C ARG A 288 15.86 -4.51 -1.53
N THR A 289 15.38 -3.31 -1.25
CA THR A 289 15.73 -2.55 -0.06
C THR A 289 14.48 -1.89 0.48
N MET A 290 14.37 -1.84 1.78
CA MET A 290 13.35 -1.07 2.48
C MET A 290 14.03 -0.01 3.36
N VAL A 291 13.48 1.20 3.39
CA VAL A 291 13.77 2.20 4.42
C VAL A 291 12.64 2.13 5.45
N LEU A 292 12.99 1.85 6.70
CA LEU A 292 12.05 1.74 7.81
C LEU A 292 12.08 3.02 8.65
N LEU A 293 11.06 3.86 8.54
CA LEU A 293 10.84 5.04 9.38
C LEU A 293 9.48 4.91 10.06
N GLU A 294 9.47 4.34 11.24
CA GLU A 294 8.25 4.05 11.99
C GLU A 294 8.54 4.15 13.48
N GLY A 295 7.53 4.31 14.35
CA GLY A 295 7.65 4.17 15.79
C GLY A 295 7.24 5.39 16.60
N VAL A 296 7.18 6.60 16.03
CA VAL A 296 6.77 7.81 16.78
C VAL A 296 5.35 7.65 17.33
N ASN A 297 4.46 6.97 16.60
CA ASN A 297 3.08 6.73 17.04
C ASN A 297 2.96 5.62 18.09
N ASP A 298 3.93 4.73 18.19
CA ASP A 298 4.04 3.79 19.31
C ASP A 298 4.49 4.55 20.57
N ILE A 299 5.54 5.38 20.44
CA ILE A 299 6.14 6.12 21.57
C ILE A 299 5.15 7.10 22.21
N LYS A 300 4.34 7.80 21.41
CA LYS A 300 3.33 8.74 21.92
C LYS A 300 1.97 8.10 22.28
N ALA A 301 1.84 6.77 22.20
CA ALA A 301 0.63 6.06 22.60
C ALA A 301 0.47 6.03 24.12
N VAL A 302 -0.76 5.85 24.59
CA VAL A 302 -1.07 5.65 26.01
C VAL A 302 -1.81 4.33 26.20
N PRO A 303 -1.23 3.33 26.88
CA PRO A 303 0.16 3.31 27.36
C PRO A 303 1.17 3.17 26.21
N ALA A 304 2.32 3.83 26.37
CA ALA A 304 3.44 3.68 25.45
C ALA A 304 4.14 2.33 25.68
N PRO A 305 4.70 1.69 24.63
CA PRO A 305 5.59 0.56 24.80
C PRO A 305 6.94 1.01 25.39
N THR A 306 7.66 0.07 25.96
CA THR A 306 9.07 0.26 26.28
C THR A 306 9.93 0.28 25.02
N ALA A 307 11.13 0.86 25.10
CA ALA A 307 12.09 0.80 24.01
C ALA A 307 12.43 -0.66 23.63
N ALA A 308 12.55 -1.55 24.61
CA ALA A 308 12.82 -2.98 24.36
C ALA A 308 11.74 -3.66 23.53
N GLU A 309 10.46 -3.38 23.78
CA GLU A 309 9.35 -3.92 22.99
C GLU A 309 9.39 -3.39 21.54
N LEU A 310 9.66 -2.10 21.37
CA LEU A 310 9.75 -1.50 20.04
C LEU A 310 10.95 -2.03 19.25
N ILE A 311 12.10 -2.18 19.91
CA ILE A 311 13.31 -2.79 19.36
C ILE A 311 13.05 -4.25 18.94
N ALA A 312 12.33 -5.01 19.75
CA ALA A 312 11.94 -6.37 19.40
C ALA A 312 11.07 -6.41 18.13
N GLY A 313 10.17 -5.43 17.96
CA GLY A 313 9.39 -5.26 16.73
C GLY A 313 10.27 -4.97 15.52
N TYR A 314 11.25 -4.07 15.63
CA TYR A 314 12.21 -3.79 14.56
C TYR A 314 13.02 -5.02 14.16
N ARG A 315 13.52 -5.79 15.14
CA ARG A 315 14.24 -7.04 14.84
C ARG A 315 13.39 -8.01 14.04
N GLN A 316 12.13 -8.19 14.38
CA GLN A 316 11.22 -9.06 13.64
C GLN A 316 11.02 -8.57 12.19
N ILE A 317 10.88 -7.25 11.97
CA ILE A 317 10.77 -6.67 10.61
C ILE A 317 12.07 -6.95 9.84
N VAL A 318 13.23 -6.72 10.45
CA VAL A 318 14.54 -6.95 9.82
C VAL A 318 14.70 -8.43 9.46
N ASP A 319 14.47 -9.35 10.40
CA ASP A 319 14.62 -10.78 10.19
C ASP A 319 13.73 -11.30 9.04
N ARG A 320 12.46 -10.89 9.02
CA ARG A 320 11.52 -11.26 7.94
C ARG A 320 11.93 -10.68 6.59
N SER A 321 12.41 -9.44 6.56
CA SER A 321 12.91 -8.79 5.34
C SER A 321 14.14 -9.49 4.81
N HIS A 322 15.09 -9.83 5.68
CA HIS A 322 16.30 -10.59 5.33
C HIS A 322 15.96 -11.99 4.81
N ALA A 323 14.99 -12.68 5.43
CA ALA A 323 14.51 -13.99 4.96
C ALA A 323 13.90 -13.90 3.54
N ALA A 324 13.33 -12.74 3.16
CA ALA A 324 12.82 -12.46 1.82
C ALA A 324 13.90 -11.89 0.85
N GLY A 325 15.15 -11.77 1.28
CA GLY A 325 16.24 -11.21 0.46
C GLY A 325 16.19 -9.69 0.31
N VAL A 326 15.48 -8.99 1.20
CA VAL A 326 15.33 -7.52 1.22
C VAL A 326 16.25 -6.95 2.29
N CYS A 327 17.10 -6.00 1.93
CA CYS A 327 17.92 -5.24 2.88
C CYS A 327 17.08 -4.18 3.59
N VAL A 328 17.42 -3.86 4.83
CA VAL A 328 16.71 -2.87 5.64
C VAL A 328 17.64 -1.73 6.01
N VAL A 329 17.29 -0.52 5.59
CA VAL A 329 17.90 0.72 6.04
C VAL A 329 17.08 1.25 7.20
N GLY A 330 17.66 1.28 8.39
CA GLY A 330 17.01 1.84 9.58
C GLY A 330 17.05 3.36 9.54
N ALA A 331 15.89 4.00 9.69
CA ALA A 331 15.80 5.44 9.80
C ALA A 331 15.50 5.85 11.24
N THR A 332 16.26 6.80 11.80
CA THR A 332 16.05 7.28 13.17
C THR A 332 14.75 8.07 13.29
N VAL A 333 14.04 7.87 14.40
CA VAL A 333 12.80 8.59 14.74
C VAL A 333 13.14 10.05 15.01
N MET A 334 12.52 10.98 14.28
CA MET A 334 12.78 12.42 14.36
C MET A 334 12.32 13.01 15.70
N PRO A 335 12.86 14.18 16.09
CA PRO A 335 12.42 14.88 17.30
C PRO A 335 11.00 15.42 17.11
N TYR A 336 10.22 15.52 18.20
CA TYR A 336 8.83 15.99 18.14
C TYR A 336 8.38 16.75 19.40
N GLU A 337 9.33 17.35 20.16
CA GLU A 337 8.98 18.23 21.28
C GLU A 337 8.21 19.45 20.78
N GLY A 338 7.10 19.72 21.42
CA GLY A 338 6.11 20.72 21.01
C GLY A 338 4.82 20.08 20.49
N TRP A 339 4.87 18.84 20.03
CA TRP A 339 3.67 18.07 19.73
C TRP A 339 2.91 17.72 21.03
N ARG A 340 1.58 17.78 20.99
CA ARG A 340 0.70 17.65 22.18
C ARG A 340 0.87 16.38 23.00
N GLU A 341 1.28 15.27 22.37
CA GLU A 341 1.51 13.97 23.05
C GLU A 341 2.99 13.72 23.38
N TRP A 342 3.85 14.73 23.22
CA TRP A 342 5.25 14.61 23.64
C TRP A 342 5.37 14.57 25.17
N THR A 343 6.26 13.71 25.66
CA THR A 343 6.60 13.63 27.09
C THR A 343 8.09 13.35 27.25
N PRO A 344 8.70 13.76 28.40
CA PRO A 344 10.09 13.40 28.67
C PRO A 344 10.35 11.89 28.67
N ALA A 345 9.37 11.08 29.13
CA ALA A 345 9.47 9.61 29.11
C ALA A 345 9.46 9.07 27.67
N GLY A 346 8.59 9.61 26.80
CA GLY A 346 8.57 9.26 25.38
C GLY A 346 9.88 9.67 24.69
N GLU A 347 10.44 10.81 25.04
CA GLU A 347 11.76 11.24 24.52
C GLU A 347 12.87 10.28 24.93
N ALA A 348 12.87 9.77 26.17
CA ALA A 348 13.85 8.79 26.61
C ALA A 348 13.74 7.50 25.78
N VAL A 349 12.50 7.00 25.53
CA VAL A 349 12.28 5.85 24.64
C VAL A 349 12.78 6.14 23.21
N ARG A 350 12.50 7.32 22.67
CA ARG A 350 12.97 7.73 21.32
C ARG A 350 14.50 7.69 21.23
N GLN A 351 15.19 8.23 22.24
CA GLN A 351 16.66 8.23 22.27
C GLN A 351 17.24 6.83 22.35
N GLU A 352 16.68 5.94 23.18
CA GLU A 352 17.11 4.53 23.29
C GLU A 352 16.90 3.77 21.97
N VAL A 353 15.75 3.98 21.34
CA VAL A 353 15.43 3.40 20.02
C VAL A 353 16.39 3.93 18.95
N ASN A 354 16.66 5.22 18.93
CA ASN A 354 17.58 5.81 17.98
C ASN A 354 19.03 5.35 18.18
N ALA A 355 19.46 5.13 19.44
CA ALA A 355 20.75 4.53 19.74
C ALA A 355 20.83 3.09 19.17
N PHE A 356 19.77 2.30 19.37
CA PHE A 356 19.69 0.97 18.76
C PHE A 356 19.76 1.03 17.24
N ILE A 357 19.03 1.93 16.58
CA ILE A 357 19.07 2.06 15.12
C ILE A 357 20.49 2.40 14.64
N ARG A 358 21.20 3.33 15.32
CA ARG A 358 22.53 3.79 14.94
C ARG A 358 23.61 2.72 15.16
N ASP A 359 23.59 2.07 16.31
CA ASP A 359 24.78 1.42 16.86
C ASP A 359 24.69 -0.12 16.97
N SER A 360 23.50 -0.71 16.81
CA SER A 360 23.30 -2.14 17.03
C SER A 360 23.86 -3.03 15.93
N GLY A 361 24.09 -2.51 14.73
CA GLY A 361 24.43 -3.32 13.56
C GLY A 361 23.30 -4.24 13.06
N ALA A 362 22.07 -4.06 13.56
CA ALA A 362 20.92 -4.86 13.13
C ALA A 362 20.45 -4.54 11.71
N PHE A 363 20.65 -3.31 11.27
CA PHE A 363 20.27 -2.83 9.95
C PHE A 363 21.43 -2.94 8.96
N ASP A 364 21.12 -3.12 7.67
CA ASP A 364 22.15 -3.17 6.62
C ASP A 364 22.80 -1.80 6.38
N ALA A 365 22.08 -0.72 6.69
CA ALA A 365 22.56 0.66 6.71
C ALA A 365 21.64 1.52 7.59
N VAL A 366 22.09 2.75 7.88
CA VAL A 366 21.34 3.70 8.70
C VAL A 366 21.22 5.02 7.97
N VAL A 367 20.05 5.65 8.06
CA VAL A 367 19.84 7.04 7.69
C VAL A 367 19.40 7.84 8.93
N ASP A 368 20.16 8.86 9.28
CA ASP A 368 19.94 9.61 10.51
C ASP A 368 19.04 10.84 10.28
N PHE A 369 17.74 10.59 10.15
CA PHE A 369 16.75 11.66 9.98
C PHE A 369 16.60 12.52 11.23
N ASP A 370 16.83 11.97 12.42
CA ASP A 370 16.87 12.73 13.67
C ASP A 370 17.88 13.87 13.58
N LYS A 371 19.15 13.57 13.28
CA LYS A 371 20.18 14.58 13.11
C LYS A 371 19.95 15.51 11.91
N ALA A 372 19.31 15.01 10.86
CA ALA A 372 19.10 15.80 9.65
C ALA A 372 18.11 16.95 9.84
N VAL A 373 17.12 16.78 10.72
CA VAL A 373 16.04 17.76 10.89
C VAL A 373 15.97 18.39 12.27
N MET A 374 16.77 17.96 13.24
CA MET A 374 16.76 18.53 14.58
C MET A 374 17.25 19.97 14.60
N ASP A 375 16.78 20.76 15.56
CA ASP A 375 17.33 22.05 15.90
C ASP A 375 18.60 21.86 16.74
N PRO A 376 19.81 22.31 16.29
CA PRO A 376 21.03 22.19 17.07
C PRO A 376 20.96 22.86 18.43
N ALA A 377 20.15 23.94 18.59
CA ALA A 377 19.97 24.65 19.85
C ALA A 377 18.94 23.96 20.78
N ALA A 378 18.10 23.11 20.23
CA ALA A 378 17.05 22.34 20.96
C ALA A 378 16.87 20.94 20.32
N PRO A 379 17.78 19.98 20.58
CA PRO A 379 17.84 18.70 19.85
C PRO A 379 16.61 17.80 19.94
N THR A 380 15.69 18.10 20.84
CA THR A 380 14.40 17.44 20.98
C THR A 380 13.30 18.00 20.08
N ARG A 381 13.62 19.07 19.31
CA ARG A 381 12.70 19.79 18.40
C ARG A 381 13.17 19.70 16.95
N ILE A 382 12.21 19.73 16.05
CA ILE A 382 12.47 19.96 14.62
C ILE A 382 12.96 21.42 14.45
N LEU A 383 13.99 21.61 13.63
CA LEU A 383 14.47 22.94 13.26
C LEU A 383 13.29 23.76 12.68
N PRO A 384 13.06 25.01 13.14
CA PRO A 384 11.88 25.80 12.70
C PRO A 384 11.77 25.95 11.18
N ALA A 385 12.89 25.98 10.45
CA ALA A 385 12.88 26.03 8.97
C ALA A 385 12.31 24.74 8.32
N TYR A 386 12.33 23.62 9.01
CA TYR A 386 11.85 22.30 8.53
C TYR A 386 10.50 21.91 9.10
N ASP A 387 10.06 22.57 10.17
CA ASP A 387 8.80 22.30 10.86
C ASP A 387 7.61 22.83 10.03
N SER A 388 6.54 22.06 9.95
CA SER A 388 5.27 22.50 9.36
C SER A 388 4.49 23.48 10.27
N GLY A 389 4.93 23.62 11.53
CA GLY A 389 4.27 24.38 12.58
C GLY A 389 3.48 23.51 13.56
N ASP A 390 3.43 22.20 13.36
CA ASP A 390 2.78 21.27 14.27
C ASP A 390 3.78 20.51 15.19
N HIS A 391 5.07 20.71 14.98
CA HIS A 391 6.20 20.15 15.75
C HIS A 391 6.35 18.62 15.65
N LEU A 392 5.77 18.00 14.62
CA LEU A 392 5.88 16.57 14.35
C LEU A 392 6.19 16.28 12.87
N HIS A 393 5.50 16.99 11.96
CA HIS A 393 5.61 16.73 10.53
C HIS A 393 6.52 17.76 9.87
N PRO A 394 7.49 17.32 9.06
CA PRO A 394 8.30 18.24 8.27
C PRO A 394 7.47 18.93 7.18
N ASN A 395 7.79 20.19 6.90
CA ASN A 395 7.32 20.88 5.70
C ASN A 395 8.06 20.37 4.44
N ASP A 396 7.75 20.94 3.26
CA ASP A 396 8.36 20.50 1.99
C ASP A 396 9.90 20.58 2.00
N LEU A 397 10.48 21.57 2.70
CA LEU A 397 11.93 21.72 2.82
C LEU A 397 12.51 20.61 3.73
N GLY A 398 11.88 20.35 4.86
CA GLY A 398 12.24 19.24 5.74
C GLY A 398 12.13 17.89 5.04
N MET A 399 11.04 17.65 4.30
CA MET A 399 10.89 16.43 3.48
C MET A 399 12.01 16.28 2.44
N ARG A 400 12.43 17.40 1.82
CA ARG A 400 13.56 17.39 0.89
C ARG A 400 14.88 17.08 1.60
N THR A 401 15.12 17.71 2.75
CA THR A 401 16.31 17.46 3.56
C THR A 401 16.42 16.00 3.97
N MET A 402 15.31 15.38 4.41
CA MET A 402 15.27 13.94 4.69
C MET A 402 15.72 13.12 3.47
N ALA A 403 15.12 13.38 2.31
CA ALA A 403 15.50 12.66 1.11
C ALA A 403 16.98 12.88 0.74
N ASP A 404 17.50 14.09 0.91
CA ASP A 404 18.89 14.44 0.59
C ASP A 404 19.89 13.75 1.54
N THR A 405 19.48 13.41 2.76
CA THR A 405 20.29 12.69 3.75
C THR A 405 20.48 11.21 3.37
N VAL A 406 19.57 10.61 2.56
CA VAL A 406 19.71 9.21 2.15
C VAL A 406 20.94 9.05 1.25
N ASP A 407 21.91 8.25 1.68
CA ASP A 407 22.99 7.82 0.78
C ASP A 407 22.44 6.81 -0.23
N LEU A 408 22.41 7.16 -1.51
CA LEU A 408 21.89 6.31 -2.56
C LEU A 408 22.68 4.98 -2.70
N LYS A 409 23.91 4.92 -2.20
CA LYS A 409 24.71 3.69 -2.19
C LYS A 409 24.18 2.69 -1.16
N SER A 410 23.66 3.17 -0.04
CA SER A 410 23.08 2.32 1.01
C SER A 410 21.81 1.58 0.55
N LEU A 411 21.17 2.04 -0.53
CA LEU A 411 20.01 1.37 -1.13
C LEU A 411 20.40 0.18 -2.03
N ARG A 412 21.69 -0.08 -2.22
CA ARG A 412 22.18 -1.22 -3.03
C ARG A 412 22.29 -2.47 -2.15
N CYS A 413 21.23 -3.24 -2.11
CA CYS A 413 21.21 -4.51 -1.39
C CYS A 413 22.15 -5.52 -2.06
N SER A 414 23.06 -6.12 -1.29
CA SER A 414 23.97 -7.20 -1.72
C SER A 414 23.47 -8.59 -1.32
N ARG A 415 22.39 -8.69 -0.56
CA ARG A 415 21.76 -9.97 -0.19
C ARG A 415 21.19 -10.64 -1.44
N ARG A 416 21.42 -11.95 -1.56
CA ARG A 416 20.93 -12.78 -2.68
C ARG A 416 20.06 -13.91 -2.15
#